data_a99e70d77da90a0eaf064ceedc23f846
#
_entry.id   a99e70d77da90a0eaf064ceedc23f846
#
_cell.length_a   1.000
_cell.length_b   1.000
_cell.length_c   1.000
_cell.angle_alpha   90.00
_cell.angle_beta   90.00
_cell.angle_gamma   90.00
#
_symmetry.space_group_name_H-M   'P 1'
#
loop_
_entity.id
_entity.type
_entity.pdbx_description
1 polymer ?
#
loop_
_entity_poly.entity_id
_entity_poly.type
_entity_poly.pdbx_seq_one_letter_code
_entity_poly.pdbx_strand_id
1 'polypeptide(L)'
;MIKTKSKIIDVAKGLFREISVYKATMNDIAKAAKMSRRTLYTHFKSKEELYKYVVEDEVNAINEKLQKAADSRLPPDRKLKLYILQHFGVIDSLTRNNRYIRYDFLFNNIRVEHLRKEIDKKEISLLTGIIREGKERGVFRVTDPKVFSQNLLLMFKSLEQAFILTGHKERNSKTVLEYIDLMFFGIINTENSNLHHG
;
A
#
# COMPACT_ATOMS: atom_id res chain seq x y z
N MET A 1 -18.53 -7.88 -20.91
CA MET A 1 -18.22 -6.48 -20.52
C MET A 1 -17.11 -6.37 -19.47
N ILE A 2 -17.15 -7.09 -18.36
CA ILE A 2 -16.13 -7.03 -17.29
C ILE A 2 -14.72 -7.38 -17.80
N LYS A 3 -14.56 -8.46 -18.55
CA LYS A 3 -13.26 -8.89 -19.13
C LYS A 3 -12.60 -7.84 -20.01
N THR A 4 -13.39 -7.07 -20.78
CA THR A 4 -12.86 -6.02 -21.68
C THR A 4 -12.36 -4.82 -20.86
N LYS A 5 -13.09 -4.41 -19.83
CA LYS A 5 -12.70 -3.30 -18.95
C LYS A 5 -11.40 -3.61 -18.22
N SER A 6 -11.28 -4.81 -17.63
CA SER A 6 -10.04 -5.29 -16.98
C SER A 6 -8.86 -5.28 -17.96
N LYS A 7 -9.03 -5.84 -19.17
CA LYS A 7 -7.98 -5.82 -20.20
C LYS A 7 -7.50 -4.40 -20.54
N ILE A 8 -8.42 -3.43 -20.65
CA ILE A 8 -8.04 -2.04 -20.90
C ILE A 8 -7.21 -1.47 -19.77
N ILE A 9 -7.61 -1.73 -18.53
CA ILE A 9 -6.88 -1.29 -17.32
C ILE A 9 -5.47 -1.88 -17.31
N ASP A 10 -5.32 -3.18 -17.55
CA ASP A 10 -4.01 -3.86 -17.58
C ASP A 10 -3.08 -3.29 -18.65
N VAL A 11 -3.62 -3.06 -19.85
CA VAL A 11 -2.85 -2.44 -20.96
C VAL A 11 -2.46 -1.00 -20.61
N ALA A 12 -3.38 -0.23 -20.02
CA ALA A 12 -3.09 1.14 -19.60
C ALA A 12 -2.03 1.19 -18.50
N LYS A 13 -2.05 0.26 -17.53
CA LYS A 13 -0.99 0.11 -16.53
C LYS A 13 0.38 -0.06 -17.18
N GLY A 14 0.50 -1.01 -18.11
CA GLY A 14 1.74 -1.25 -18.86
C GLY A 14 2.22 0.02 -19.57
N LEU A 15 1.34 0.65 -20.33
CA LEU A 15 1.68 1.84 -21.10
C LEU A 15 2.06 3.03 -20.23
N PHE A 16 1.37 3.24 -19.10
CA PHE A 16 1.70 4.32 -18.17
C PHE A 16 3.05 4.09 -17.47
N ARG A 17 3.49 2.84 -17.28
CA ARG A 17 4.84 2.52 -16.79
C ARG A 17 5.91 2.83 -17.83
N GLU A 18 5.65 2.56 -19.10
CA GLU A 18 6.61 2.74 -20.21
C GLU A 18 6.80 4.22 -20.60
N ILE A 19 5.71 4.92 -20.89
CA ILE A 19 5.76 6.26 -21.49
C ILE A 19 5.16 7.37 -20.64
N SER A 20 4.66 7.07 -19.45
CA SER A 20 4.00 7.99 -18.54
C SER A 20 2.52 8.28 -18.82
N VAL A 21 1.75 8.43 -17.73
CA VAL A 21 0.34 8.85 -17.82
C VAL A 21 0.20 10.21 -18.53
N TYR A 22 1.17 11.11 -18.37
CA TYR A 22 1.13 12.45 -18.98
C TYR A 22 1.33 12.41 -20.49
N LYS A 23 2.20 11.53 -20.99
CA LYS A 23 2.52 11.39 -22.43
C LYS A 23 1.55 10.46 -23.15
N ALA A 24 1.01 9.44 -22.48
CA ALA A 24 0.09 8.49 -23.08
C ALA A 24 -1.22 9.17 -23.52
N THR A 25 -1.72 8.78 -24.68
CA THR A 25 -3.01 9.21 -25.21
C THR A 25 -4.02 8.07 -25.24
N MET A 26 -5.31 8.40 -25.30
CA MET A 26 -6.36 7.38 -25.51
C MET A 26 -6.16 6.59 -26.80
N ASN A 27 -5.53 7.20 -27.82
CA ASN A 27 -5.21 6.50 -29.07
C ASN A 27 -4.11 5.45 -28.88
N ASP A 28 -3.07 5.76 -28.11
CA ASP A 28 -2.00 4.80 -27.80
C ASP A 28 -2.53 3.62 -27.00
N ILE A 29 -3.42 3.88 -26.04
CA ILE A 29 -4.09 2.84 -25.25
C ILE A 29 -4.97 1.95 -26.16
N ALA A 30 -5.76 2.54 -27.07
CA ALA A 30 -6.58 1.78 -28.00
C ALA A 30 -5.74 0.87 -28.91
N LYS A 31 -4.63 1.39 -29.45
CA LYS A 31 -3.66 0.63 -30.25
C LYS A 31 -3.05 -0.53 -29.45
N ALA A 32 -2.56 -0.24 -28.25
CA ALA A 32 -1.94 -1.26 -27.37
C ALA A 32 -2.95 -2.33 -26.95
N ALA A 33 -4.21 -1.95 -26.68
CA ALA A 33 -5.28 -2.88 -26.36
C ALA A 33 -5.84 -3.66 -27.56
N LYS A 34 -5.36 -3.36 -28.80
CA LYS A 34 -5.85 -3.91 -30.06
C LYS A 34 -7.36 -3.73 -30.24
N MET A 35 -7.85 -2.51 -30.00
CA MET A 35 -9.26 -2.16 -30.16
C MET A 35 -9.46 -0.80 -30.84
N SER A 36 -10.67 -0.54 -31.32
CA SER A 36 -11.00 0.76 -31.89
C SER A 36 -11.08 1.84 -30.80
N ARG A 37 -10.79 3.10 -31.15
CA ARG A 37 -11.02 4.24 -30.25
C ARG A 37 -12.48 4.28 -29.76
N ARG A 38 -13.43 4.02 -30.64
CA ARG A 38 -14.85 3.97 -30.31
C ARG A 38 -15.11 2.96 -29.20
N THR A 39 -14.55 1.76 -29.31
CA THR A 39 -14.67 0.72 -28.27
C THR A 39 -14.05 1.16 -26.95
N LEU A 40 -12.88 1.82 -26.99
CA LEU A 40 -12.27 2.33 -25.77
C LEU A 40 -13.16 3.39 -25.09
N TYR A 41 -13.69 4.33 -25.85
CA TYR A 41 -14.56 5.40 -25.32
C TYR A 41 -15.93 4.91 -24.83
N THR A 42 -16.39 3.71 -25.21
CA THR A 42 -17.57 3.10 -24.59
C THR A 42 -17.32 2.64 -23.15
N HIS A 43 -16.06 2.41 -22.78
CA HIS A 43 -15.68 1.96 -21.44
C HIS A 43 -15.15 3.08 -20.54
N PHE A 44 -14.45 4.06 -21.11
CA PHE A 44 -13.83 5.17 -20.37
C PHE A 44 -13.98 6.47 -21.15
N LYS A 45 -14.59 7.46 -20.54
CA LYS A 45 -14.86 8.76 -21.17
C LYS A 45 -13.61 9.60 -21.37
N SER A 46 -12.58 9.39 -20.54
CA SER A 46 -11.33 10.15 -20.63
C SER A 46 -10.13 9.32 -20.11
N LYS A 47 -8.93 9.83 -20.35
CA LYS A 47 -7.70 9.26 -19.79
C LYS A 47 -7.65 9.39 -18.27
N GLU A 48 -8.18 10.48 -17.74
CA GLU A 48 -8.25 10.75 -16.30
C GLU A 48 -9.15 9.73 -15.61
N GLU A 49 -10.30 9.41 -16.20
CA GLU A 49 -11.18 8.35 -15.71
C GLU A 49 -10.47 6.99 -15.72
N LEU A 50 -9.83 6.65 -16.83
CA LEU A 50 -9.07 5.40 -16.92
C LEU A 50 -7.92 5.34 -15.91
N TYR A 51 -7.19 6.45 -15.73
CA TYR A 51 -6.13 6.54 -14.74
C TYR A 51 -6.64 6.32 -13.31
N LYS A 52 -7.80 6.88 -12.97
CA LYS A 52 -8.44 6.61 -11.68
C LYS A 52 -8.68 5.12 -11.47
N TYR A 53 -9.23 4.40 -12.44
CA TYR A 53 -9.41 2.95 -12.36
C TYR A 53 -8.09 2.18 -12.25
N VAL A 54 -7.03 2.64 -12.93
CA VAL A 54 -5.69 2.04 -12.80
C VAL A 54 -5.17 2.19 -11.37
N VAL A 55 -5.31 3.37 -10.77
CA VAL A 55 -4.88 3.61 -9.38
C VAL A 55 -5.73 2.80 -8.41
N GLU A 56 -7.06 2.77 -8.58
CA GLU A 56 -7.98 1.96 -7.76
C GLU A 56 -7.61 0.47 -7.78
N ASP A 57 -7.24 -0.06 -8.93
CA ASP A 57 -6.86 -1.46 -9.08
C ASP A 57 -5.52 -1.78 -8.41
N GLU A 58 -4.52 -0.89 -8.50
CA GLU A 58 -3.26 -1.02 -7.75
C GLU A 58 -3.50 -0.96 -6.23
N VAL A 59 -4.36 -0.04 -5.79
CA VAL A 59 -4.75 0.10 -4.37
C VAL A 59 -5.46 -1.14 -3.86
N ASN A 60 -6.36 -1.72 -4.65
CA ASN A 60 -7.07 -2.94 -4.27
C ASN A 60 -6.09 -4.12 -4.10
N ALA A 61 -5.11 -4.26 -4.99
CA ALA A 61 -4.07 -5.28 -4.86
C ALA A 61 -3.21 -5.11 -3.60
N ILE A 62 -2.90 -3.86 -3.22
CA ILE A 62 -2.23 -3.54 -1.96
C ILE A 62 -3.10 -3.96 -0.77
N ASN A 63 -4.35 -3.50 -0.76
CA ASN A 63 -5.30 -3.79 0.31
C ASN A 63 -5.51 -5.29 0.54
N GLU A 64 -5.53 -6.10 -0.53
CA GLU A 64 -5.64 -7.56 -0.41
C GLU A 64 -4.42 -8.18 0.28
N LYS A 65 -3.21 -7.71 -0.02
CA LYS A 65 -1.99 -8.20 0.63
C LYS A 65 -1.95 -7.84 2.12
N LEU A 66 -2.31 -6.60 2.45
CA LEU A 66 -2.35 -6.15 3.84
C LEU A 66 -3.45 -6.85 4.64
N GLN A 67 -4.62 -7.08 4.02
CA GLN A 67 -5.70 -7.85 4.62
C GLN A 67 -5.25 -9.29 4.95
N LYS A 68 -4.59 -9.97 3.98
CA LYS A 68 -4.07 -11.33 4.20
C LYS A 68 -3.06 -11.40 5.35
N ALA A 69 -2.21 -10.37 5.50
CA ALA A 69 -1.29 -10.29 6.62
C ALA A 69 -2.04 -10.11 7.96
N ALA A 70 -3.05 -9.24 7.99
CA ALA A 70 -3.86 -8.99 9.17
C ALA A 70 -4.72 -10.20 9.58
N ASP A 71 -5.22 -10.97 8.59
CA ASP A 71 -6.05 -12.17 8.82
C ASP A 71 -5.21 -13.44 9.07
N SER A 72 -3.88 -13.31 9.07
CA SER A 72 -3.01 -14.47 9.32
C SER A 72 -3.24 -15.06 10.71
N ARG A 73 -3.02 -16.38 10.86
CA ARG A 73 -3.15 -17.09 12.15
C ARG A 73 -1.90 -16.97 13.03
N LEU A 74 -1.01 -16.05 12.71
CA LEU A 74 0.21 -15.81 13.48
C LEU A 74 -0.10 -15.17 14.84
N PRO A 75 0.78 -15.33 15.83
CA PRO A 75 0.74 -14.55 17.06
C PRO A 75 0.79 -13.04 16.75
N PRO A 76 0.18 -12.18 17.59
CA PRO A 76 0.01 -10.75 17.30
C PRO A 76 1.32 -10.01 16.97
N ASP A 77 2.42 -10.31 17.63
CA ASP A 77 3.75 -9.75 17.38
C ASP A 77 4.25 -10.11 15.97
N ARG A 78 4.18 -11.40 15.61
CA ARG A 78 4.56 -11.88 14.28
C ARG A 78 3.62 -11.39 13.19
N LYS A 79 2.32 -11.29 13.51
CA LYS A 79 1.30 -10.73 12.61
C LYS A 79 1.59 -9.26 12.30
N LEU A 80 1.89 -8.45 13.31
CA LEU A 80 2.26 -7.05 13.14
C LEU A 80 3.54 -6.91 12.32
N LYS A 81 4.58 -7.72 12.63
CA LYS A 81 5.83 -7.75 11.84
C LYS A 81 5.57 -8.09 10.38
N LEU A 82 4.77 -9.12 10.10
CA LEU A 82 4.38 -9.49 8.73
C LEU A 82 3.65 -8.35 8.05
N TYR A 83 2.68 -7.71 8.73
CA TYR A 83 1.92 -6.58 8.19
C TYR A 83 2.85 -5.43 7.78
N ILE A 84 3.79 -5.04 8.64
CA ILE A 84 4.73 -3.95 8.38
C ILE A 84 5.64 -4.29 7.18
N LEU A 85 6.17 -5.50 7.12
CA LEU A 85 6.98 -5.95 5.98
C LEU A 85 6.20 -5.93 4.67
N GLN A 86 4.94 -6.38 4.69
CA GLN A 86 4.06 -6.31 3.51
C GLN A 86 3.75 -4.87 3.11
N HIS A 87 3.47 -3.98 4.07
CA HIS A 87 3.20 -2.57 3.84
C HIS A 87 4.38 -1.90 3.09
N PHE A 88 5.60 -1.98 3.63
CA PHE A 88 6.77 -1.41 2.95
C PHE A 88 7.12 -2.12 1.65
N GLY A 89 6.92 -3.44 1.55
CA GLY A 89 7.18 -4.21 0.33
C GLY A 89 6.24 -3.84 -0.82
N VAL A 90 4.94 -3.61 -0.56
CA VAL A 90 3.99 -3.21 -1.61
C VAL A 90 4.21 -1.77 -2.06
N ILE A 91 4.51 -0.85 -1.13
CA ILE A 91 4.85 0.53 -1.47
C ILE A 91 6.15 0.60 -2.28
N ASP A 92 7.16 -0.19 -1.91
CA ASP A 92 8.39 -0.30 -2.68
C ASP A 92 8.15 -0.80 -4.10
N SER A 93 7.40 -1.89 -4.25
CA SER A 93 7.03 -2.44 -5.55
C SER A 93 6.26 -1.42 -6.41
N LEU A 94 5.27 -0.73 -5.82
CA LEU A 94 4.48 0.28 -6.50
C LEU A 94 5.34 1.44 -7.01
N THR A 95 6.24 1.94 -6.15
CA THR A 95 7.05 3.12 -6.45
C THR A 95 8.24 2.84 -7.35
N ARG A 96 8.81 1.62 -7.35
CA ARG A 96 9.84 1.20 -8.30
C ARG A 96 9.28 1.06 -9.71
N ASN A 97 8.12 0.43 -9.82
CA ASN A 97 7.54 0.06 -11.10
C ASN A 97 6.71 1.19 -11.71
N ASN A 98 6.38 2.24 -10.95
CA ASN A 98 5.48 3.29 -11.41
C ASN A 98 5.89 4.68 -10.90
N ARG A 99 6.81 5.32 -11.63
CA ARG A 99 7.35 6.64 -11.31
C ARG A 99 6.28 7.72 -11.14
N TYR A 100 5.11 7.58 -11.78
CA TYR A 100 4.04 8.58 -11.78
C TYR A 100 3.08 8.39 -10.63
N ILE A 101 2.72 7.15 -10.29
CA ILE A 101 1.98 6.85 -9.06
C ILE A 101 2.81 7.31 -7.86
N ARG A 102 4.13 7.07 -7.89
CA ARG A 102 5.05 7.59 -6.89
C ARG A 102 4.92 9.12 -6.72
N TYR A 103 4.92 9.87 -7.82
CA TYR A 103 4.82 11.32 -7.80
C TYR A 103 3.47 11.78 -7.25
N ASP A 104 2.37 11.19 -7.72
CA ASP A 104 1.02 11.55 -7.29
C ASP A 104 0.78 11.20 -5.81
N PHE A 105 1.37 10.10 -5.31
CA PHE A 105 1.29 9.74 -3.89
C PHE A 105 2.14 10.66 -3.00
N LEU A 106 3.32 11.11 -3.46
CA LEU A 106 4.20 11.97 -2.68
C LEU A 106 3.70 13.40 -2.56
N PHE A 107 3.20 13.96 -3.66
CA PHE A 107 2.89 15.38 -3.74
C PHE A 107 1.42 15.71 -3.52
N ASN A 108 0.65 14.83 -2.82
CA ASN A 108 -0.75 15.05 -2.48
C ASN A 108 -1.60 15.52 -3.68
N ASN A 109 -1.44 14.87 -4.82
CA ASN A 109 -2.22 15.22 -5.99
C ASN A 109 -3.71 15.02 -5.68
N ILE A 110 -4.53 16.07 -5.87
CA ILE A 110 -5.98 16.07 -5.63
C ILE A 110 -6.69 14.89 -6.30
N ARG A 111 -6.14 14.40 -7.43
CA ARG A 111 -6.69 13.26 -8.19
C ARG A 111 -6.74 11.96 -7.39
N VAL A 112 -5.84 11.77 -6.43
CA VAL A 112 -5.74 10.53 -5.63
C VAL A 112 -6.02 10.76 -4.14
N GLU A 113 -6.32 11.99 -3.71
CA GLU A 113 -6.51 12.33 -2.30
C GLU A 113 -7.65 11.52 -1.65
N HIS A 114 -8.76 11.38 -2.36
CA HIS A 114 -9.89 10.59 -1.84
C HIS A 114 -9.51 9.12 -1.64
N LEU A 115 -8.81 8.54 -2.63
CA LEU A 115 -8.33 7.15 -2.54
C LEU A 115 -7.35 6.97 -1.39
N ARG A 116 -6.47 7.94 -1.16
CA ARG A 116 -5.54 7.89 0.00
C ARG A 116 -6.28 7.88 1.32
N LYS A 117 -7.29 8.73 1.48
CA LYS A 117 -8.10 8.75 2.72
C LYS A 117 -8.82 7.41 2.97
N GLU A 118 -9.31 6.76 1.92
CA GLU A 118 -9.95 5.44 2.04
C GLU A 118 -8.93 4.34 2.40
N ILE A 119 -7.72 4.38 1.79
CA ILE A 119 -6.62 3.47 2.15
C ILE A 119 -6.25 3.65 3.62
N ASP A 120 -6.03 4.89 4.06
CA ASP A 120 -5.66 5.22 5.44
C ASP A 120 -6.68 4.69 6.45
N LYS A 121 -7.96 4.89 6.19
CA LYS A 121 -9.03 4.37 7.06
C LYS A 121 -8.97 2.84 7.16
N LYS A 122 -8.76 2.17 6.03
CA LYS A 122 -8.68 0.71 5.99
C LYS A 122 -7.44 0.22 6.73
N GLU A 123 -6.28 0.81 6.51
CA GLU A 123 -5.04 0.45 7.20
C GLU A 123 -5.13 0.68 8.72
N ILE A 124 -5.68 1.82 9.15
CA ILE A 124 -5.93 2.07 10.57
C ILE A 124 -6.84 0.99 11.15
N SER A 125 -7.88 0.57 10.44
CA SER A 125 -8.78 -0.49 10.90
C SER A 125 -8.05 -1.83 11.07
N LEU A 126 -7.25 -2.23 10.09
CA LEU A 126 -6.47 -3.48 10.11
C LEU A 126 -5.44 -3.47 11.26
N LEU A 127 -4.66 -2.40 11.36
CA LEU A 127 -3.68 -2.22 12.43
C LEU A 127 -4.37 -2.24 13.81
N THR A 128 -5.50 -1.52 13.96
CA THR A 128 -6.26 -1.51 15.23
C THR A 128 -6.71 -2.92 15.63
N GLY A 129 -7.10 -3.74 14.67
CA GLY A 129 -7.45 -5.14 14.93
C GLY A 129 -6.27 -5.95 15.47
N ILE A 130 -5.11 -5.84 14.82
CA ILE A 130 -3.88 -6.54 15.25
C ILE A 130 -3.43 -6.06 16.63
N ILE A 131 -3.39 -4.75 16.84
CA ILE A 131 -2.94 -4.16 18.12
C ILE A 131 -3.89 -4.50 19.26
N ARG A 132 -5.21 -4.50 19.01
CA ARG A 132 -6.22 -4.91 19.99
C ARG A 132 -6.05 -6.36 20.39
N GLU A 133 -5.90 -7.27 19.41
CA GLU A 133 -5.65 -8.69 19.67
C GLU A 133 -4.39 -8.86 20.54
N GLY A 134 -3.31 -8.15 20.21
CA GLY A 134 -2.08 -8.22 20.99
C GLY A 134 -2.21 -7.67 22.42
N LYS A 135 -2.99 -6.59 22.61
CA LYS A 135 -3.31 -6.05 23.93
C LYS A 135 -4.12 -7.04 24.77
N GLU A 136 -5.17 -7.63 24.19
CA GLU A 136 -6.06 -8.58 24.88
C GLU A 136 -5.31 -9.86 25.29
N ARG A 137 -4.30 -10.26 24.52
CA ARG A 137 -3.43 -11.41 24.82
C ARG A 137 -2.24 -11.05 25.73
N GLY A 138 -2.12 -9.79 26.17
CA GLY A 138 -0.99 -9.33 26.98
C GLY A 138 0.36 -9.28 26.25
N VAL A 139 0.36 -9.38 24.89
CA VAL A 139 1.57 -9.31 24.07
C VAL A 139 2.04 -7.87 23.88
N PHE A 140 1.09 -6.93 23.75
CA PHE A 140 1.38 -5.52 23.55
C PHE A 140 0.97 -4.67 24.75
N ARG A 141 1.85 -3.78 25.17
CA ARG A 141 1.59 -2.76 26.18
C ARG A 141 1.16 -1.45 25.51
N VAL A 142 -0.12 -1.36 25.15
CA VAL A 142 -0.70 -0.21 24.47
C VAL A 142 -1.95 0.28 25.19
N THR A 143 -2.03 1.58 25.48
CA THR A 143 -3.19 2.18 26.19
C THR A 143 -4.43 2.18 25.29
N ASP A 144 -4.35 2.80 24.10
CA ASP A 144 -5.42 2.88 23.11
C ASP A 144 -4.95 2.30 21.77
N PRO A 145 -5.47 1.13 21.36
CA PRO A 145 -5.11 0.50 20.09
C PRO A 145 -5.36 1.36 18.86
N LYS A 146 -6.43 2.17 18.86
CA LYS A 146 -6.77 3.03 17.72
C LYS A 146 -5.81 4.20 17.58
N VAL A 147 -5.55 4.91 18.68
CA VAL A 147 -4.60 6.04 18.71
C VAL A 147 -3.21 5.54 18.34
N PHE A 148 -2.79 4.40 18.89
CA PHE A 148 -1.51 3.80 18.53
C PHE A 148 -1.41 3.48 17.03
N SER A 149 -2.45 2.89 16.45
CA SER A 149 -2.48 2.55 15.01
C SER A 149 -2.44 3.78 14.11
N GLN A 150 -3.08 4.87 14.51
CA GLN A 150 -3.01 6.15 13.79
C GLN A 150 -1.59 6.72 13.78
N ASN A 151 -0.93 6.71 14.94
CA ASN A 151 0.46 7.17 15.07
C ASN A 151 1.42 6.27 14.30
N LEU A 152 1.19 4.96 14.31
CA LEU A 152 1.97 3.98 13.57
C LEU A 152 1.86 4.22 12.06
N LEU A 153 0.66 4.45 11.54
CA LEU A 153 0.46 4.76 10.12
C LEU A 153 1.12 6.10 9.74
N LEU A 154 1.03 7.12 10.60
CA LEU A 154 1.72 8.40 10.37
C LEU A 154 3.24 8.21 10.27
N MET A 155 3.81 7.37 11.14
CA MET A 155 5.23 7.04 11.10
C MET A 155 5.59 6.27 9.82
N PHE A 156 4.78 5.31 9.37
CA PHE A 156 4.99 4.63 8.10
C PHE A 156 5.06 5.61 6.94
N LYS A 157 4.12 6.55 6.85
CA LYS A 157 4.09 7.58 5.80
C LYS A 157 5.32 8.47 5.80
N SER A 158 5.80 8.85 6.99
CA SER A 158 7.01 9.65 7.13
C SER A 158 8.25 8.89 6.65
N LEU A 159 8.36 7.60 6.99
CA LEU A 159 9.44 6.73 6.51
C LEU A 159 9.35 6.47 4.99
N GLU A 160 8.16 6.25 4.46
CA GLU A 160 7.95 6.11 3.03
C GLU A 160 8.42 7.35 2.27
N GLN A 161 8.03 8.53 2.74
CA GLN A 161 8.44 9.78 2.14
C GLN A 161 9.97 9.94 2.17
N ALA A 162 10.61 9.66 3.29
CA ALA A 162 12.06 9.68 3.42
C ALA A 162 12.72 8.71 2.44
N PHE A 163 12.27 7.45 2.39
CA PHE A 163 12.80 6.44 1.47
C PHE A 163 12.59 6.79 -0.01
N ILE A 164 11.51 7.46 -0.35
CA ILE A 164 11.24 7.87 -1.72
C ILE A 164 12.14 9.05 -2.12
N LEU A 165 12.41 9.98 -1.22
CA LEU A 165 13.25 11.16 -1.47
C LEU A 165 14.75 10.81 -1.55
N THR A 166 15.23 9.93 -0.67
CA THR A 166 16.65 9.52 -0.62
C THR A 166 17.05 8.53 -1.72
N GLY A 167 16.06 7.96 -2.41
CA GLY A 167 16.26 6.96 -3.45
C GLY A 167 16.42 5.54 -2.91
N HIS A 168 16.32 4.56 -3.83
CA HIS A 168 16.22 3.14 -3.48
C HIS A 168 17.47 2.50 -2.82
N LYS A 169 18.61 3.21 -2.73
CA LYS A 169 19.86 2.65 -2.22
C LYS A 169 19.83 2.34 -0.71
N GLU A 170 19.04 3.09 0.06
CA GLU A 170 18.93 2.90 1.52
C GLU A 170 17.74 2.01 1.94
N ARG A 171 16.96 1.57 0.97
CA ARG A 171 15.77 0.73 1.14
C ARG A 171 16.10 -0.75 1.18
N ASN A 172 17.03 -1.16 2.01
CA ASN A 172 17.17 -2.60 2.21
C ASN A 172 16.18 -3.07 3.29
N SER A 173 15.76 -4.31 3.20
CA SER A 173 14.91 -4.96 4.20
C SER A 173 15.49 -4.88 5.61
N LYS A 174 16.80 -4.70 5.73
CA LYS A 174 17.52 -4.55 6.99
C LYS A 174 17.13 -3.25 7.69
N THR A 175 17.13 -2.10 6.99
CA THR A 175 16.71 -0.81 7.57
C THR A 175 15.27 -0.85 8.07
N VAL A 176 14.35 -1.44 7.28
CA VAL A 176 12.96 -1.62 7.71
C VAL A 176 12.87 -2.52 8.95
N LEU A 177 13.66 -3.60 9.00
CA LEU A 177 13.70 -4.50 10.16
C LEU A 177 14.26 -3.80 11.41
N GLU A 178 15.29 -2.97 11.27
CA GLU A 178 15.83 -2.16 12.38
C GLU A 178 14.79 -1.19 12.95
N TYR A 179 14.00 -0.53 12.10
CA TYR A 179 12.89 0.30 12.56
C TYR A 179 11.78 -0.51 13.25
N ILE A 180 11.46 -1.69 12.71
CA ILE A 180 10.51 -2.61 13.34
C ILE A 180 10.99 -2.99 14.73
N ASP A 181 12.23 -3.44 14.85
CA ASP A 181 12.80 -3.88 16.13
C ASP A 181 12.78 -2.74 17.14
N LEU A 182 13.17 -1.52 16.76
CA LEU A 182 13.11 -0.35 17.62
C LEU A 182 11.69 -0.07 18.13
N MET A 183 10.68 -0.18 17.26
CA MET A 183 9.29 -0.05 17.67
C MET A 183 8.85 -1.15 18.62
N PHE A 184 9.23 -2.40 18.34
CA PHE A 184 8.81 -3.54 19.13
C PHE A 184 9.39 -3.48 20.55
N PHE A 185 10.63 -3.00 20.73
CA PHE A 185 11.19 -2.78 22.07
C PHE A 185 10.35 -1.81 22.92
N GLY A 186 9.64 -0.86 22.27
CA GLY A 186 8.76 0.09 22.96
C GLY A 186 7.36 -0.44 23.31
N ILE A 187 6.87 -1.50 22.67
CA ILE A 187 5.48 -1.97 22.81
C ILE A 187 5.32 -3.41 23.29
N ILE A 188 6.35 -4.24 23.14
CA ILE A 188 6.30 -5.61 23.64
C ILE A 188 6.38 -5.60 25.16
N ASN A 189 5.47 -6.34 25.80
CA ASN A 189 5.52 -6.58 27.24
C ASN A 189 6.63 -7.61 27.54
N THR A 190 7.78 -7.12 27.98
CA THR A 190 8.96 -7.96 28.32
C THR A 190 8.72 -8.89 29.50
N GLU A 191 7.74 -8.61 30.36
CA GLU A 191 7.40 -9.47 31.51
C GLU A 191 6.83 -10.83 31.05
N ASN A 192 6.20 -10.89 29.88
CA ASN A 192 5.64 -12.11 29.28
C ASN A 192 6.56 -12.81 28.26
N SER A 193 7.71 -12.23 27.94
CA SER A 193 8.62 -12.75 26.90
C SER A 193 9.37 -14.04 27.34
N ASN A 194 9.37 -14.37 28.62
CA ASN A 194 10.05 -15.55 29.18
C ASN A 194 9.26 -16.86 28.99
N LEU A 195 8.07 -16.82 28.38
CA LEU A 195 7.22 -18.02 28.23
C LEU A 195 7.39 -18.79 26.91
N HIS A 196 8.26 -18.35 26.00
CA HIS A 196 8.39 -18.97 24.65
C HIS A 196 9.82 -19.36 24.26
N HIS A 197 10.74 -19.50 25.22
CA HIS A 197 12.04 -20.13 25.02
C HIS A 197 12.13 -21.43 25.82
N GLY A 198 11.24 -22.36 25.51
CA GLY A 198 11.29 -23.73 25.96
C GLY A 198 11.05 -24.66 24.76
#